data_bc028b1d51eccdefe9169adbdd433b83
#
_entry.id   bc028b1d51eccdefe9169adbdd433b83
#
_cell.length_a   1.000
_cell.length_b   1.000
_cell.length_c   1.000
_cell.angle_alpha   90.00
_cell.angle_beta   90.00
_cell.angle_gamma   90.00
#
_symmetry.space_group_name_H-M   'P 1'
#
loop_
_entity.id
_entity.type
_entity.pdbx_description
1 polymer ?
#
loop_
_entity_poly.entity_id
_entity_poly.type
_entity_poly.pdbx_seq_one_letter_code
_entity_poly.pdbx_strand_id
1 'polypeptide(L)'
;MLIALLSILLILCAVLLLSYLLERRKCLRMQKRLFRESRKLEHTNHIASAILKNVHAYILLIDNDFKVLKTNYYQLTGTQKGLEEKRVGDLLQCRNALSAEGGCGTHAYCGSCPIRCAIRQAFEQRRGFTDLNATLNVLTSEKKSVECDAVISGSYFLLNEEENMVLTVHDITQLKQAEKQLALAKEKAENADLSKSTFLANMSHEIRTPLNAITGFAEILASANTEEEKAQYQEIIKMNADLLLQLVNDILDMSKIEAGTLEFVYTKVDINLLLSDLRQLFQMKVNDAGGNIQIIAEPSLPSCSICLLYTSPSPRDMRRS
;
A
#
# COMPACT_ATOMS: atom_id res chain seq x y z
N MET A 1 -63.05 -17.34 82.48
CA MET A 1 -63.12 -17.89 81.10
C MET A 1 -62.88 -16.81 80.02
N LEU A 2 -63.50 -15.65 80.06
CA LEU A 2 -63.39 -14.59 79.08
C LEU A 2 -61.94 -14.02 78.97
N ILE A 3 -61.25 -13.78 80.07
CA ILE A 3 -59.90 -13.26 80.15
C ILE A 3 -58.89 -14.25 79.54
N ALA A 4 -59.04 -15.53 79.72
CA ALA A 4 -58.16 -16.58 79.15
C ALA A 4 -58.33 -16.68 77.62
N LEU A 5 -59.55 -16.49 77.10
CA LEU A 5 -59.83 -16.45 75.65
C LEU A 5 -59.24 -15.20 74.99
N LEU A 6 -59.32 -14.04 75.65
CA LEU A 6 -58.71 -12.81 75.17
C LEU A 6 -57.18 -12.89 75.10
N SER A 7 -56.54 -13.50 76.10
CA SER A 7 -55.10 -13.69 76.13
C SER A 7 -54.60 -14.66 75.02
N ILE A 8 -55.32 -15.70 74.74
CA ILE A 8 -55.01 -16.64 73.65
C ILE A 8 -55.16 -15.96 72.29
N LEU A 9 -56.20 -15.15 72.09
CA LEU A 9 -56.42 -14.41 70.86
C LEU A 9 -55.29 -13.35 70.60
N LEU A 10 -54.86 -12.65 71.66
CA LEU A 10 -53.74 -11.75 71.63
C LEU A 10 -52.43 -12.43 71.24
N ILE A 11 -52.14 -13.59 71.82
CA ILE A 11 -50.95 -14.36 71.47
C ILE A 11 -51.01 -14.87 70.03
N LEU A 12 -52.16 -15.31 69.54
CA LEU A 12 -52.34 -15.72 68.15
C LEU A 12 -52.12 -14.56 67.16
N CYS A 13 -52.70 -13.39 67.45
CA CYS A 13 -52.48 -12.20 66.68
C CYS A 13 -50.98 -11.76 66.65
N ALA A 14 -50.29 -11.84 67.78
CA ALA A 14 -48.87 -11.54 67.88
C ALA A 14 -48.02 -12.52 67.07
N VAL A 15 -48.31 -13.80 67.07
CA VAL A 15 -47.63 -14.84 66.29
C VAL A 15 -47.87 -14.61 64.77
N LEU A 16 -49.11 -14.32 64.36
CA LEU A 16 -49.44 -14.03 62.98
C LEU A 16 -48.74 -12.72 62.49
N LEU A 17 -48.74 -11.71 63.34
CA LEU A 17 -48.02 -10.48 63.03
C LEU A 17 -46.49 -10.70 62.88
N LEU A 18 -45.91 -11.46 63.78
CA LEU A 18 -44.48 -11.82 63.74
C LEU A 18 -44.15 -12.61 62.47
N SER A 19 -44.99 -13.61 62.16
CA SER A 19 -44.86 -14.38 60.90
C SER A 19 -44.91 -13.51 59.66
N TYR A 20 -45.90 -12.61 59.59
CA TYR A 20 -46.05 -11.61 58.50
C TYR A 20 -44.81 -10.70 58.39
N LEU A 21 -44.31 -10.20 59.52
CA LEU A 21 -43.11 -9.32 59.50
C LEU A 21 -41.86 -10.09 59.09
N LEU A 22 -41.71 -11.36 59.45
CA LEU A 22 -40.61 -12.20 59.01
C LEU A 22 -40.65 -12.48 57.50
N GLU A 23 -41.83 -12.78 56.95
CA GLU A 23 -42.01 -12.97 55.50
C GLU A 23 -41.78 -11.67 54.73
N ARG A 24 -42.30 -10.57 55.21
CA ARG A 24 -42.05 -9.24 54.63
C ARG A 24 -40.54 -8.90 54.61
N ARG A 25 -39.81 -9.23 55.68
CA ARG A 25 -38.34 -9.07 55.75
C ARG A 25 -37.64 -9.95 54.74
N LYS A 26 -38.06 -11.21 54.54
CA LYS A 26 -37.51 -12.12 53.52
C LYS A 26 -37.75 -11.57 52.12
N CYS A 27 -38.96 -11.14 51.84
CA CYS A 27 -39.33 -10.54 50.56
C CYS A 27 -38.50 -9.29 50.25
N LEU A 28 -38.31 -8.36 51.16
CA LEU A 28 -37.50 -7.16 51.02
C LEU A 28 -36.00 -7.52 50.82
N ARG A 29 -35.49 -8.53 51.48
CA ARG A 29 -34.11 -9.01 51.26
C ARG A 29 -33.95 -9.58 49.86
N MET A 30 -34.91 -10.37 49.39
CA MET A 30 -34.93 -10.96 48.05
C MET A 30 -34.99 -9.89 46.99
N GLN A 31 -35.88 -8.89 47.13
CA GLN A 31 -35.95 -7.74 46.21
C GLN A 31 -34.62 -6.93 46.14
N LYS A 32 -34.02 -6.68 47.31
CA LYS A 32 -32.71 -5.99 47.35
C LYS A 32 -31.61 -6.81 46.67
N ARG A 33 -31.64 -8.14 46.77
CA ARG A 33 -30.68 -9.03 46.12
C ARG A 33 -30.87 -9.04 44.63
N LEU A 34 -32.10 -9.20 44.12
CA LEU A 34 -32.43 -9.14 42.72
C LEU A 34 -32.04 -7.78 42.10
N PHE A 35 -32.34 -6.69 42.80
CA PHE A 35 -31.95 -5.35 42.32
C PHE A 35 -30.45 -5.17 42.22
N ARG A 36 -29.66 -5.71 43.18
CA ARG A 36 -28.19 -5.67 43.10
C ARG A 36 -27.66 -6.51 41.96
N GLU A 37 -28.23 -7.68 41.70
CA GLU A 37 -27.84 -8.55 40.59
C GLU A 37 -28.20 -7.97 39.26
N SER A 38 -29.40 -7.37 39.12
CA SER A 38 -29.80 -6.61 37.91
C SER A 38 -28.84 -5.45 37.61
N ARG A 39 -28.49 -4.66 38.63
CA ARG A 39 -27.53 -3.54 38.44
C ARG A 39 -26.14 -4.04 38.04
N LYS A 40 -25.66 -5.16 38.59
CA LYS A 40 -24.38 -5.74 38.18
C LYS A 40 -24.42 -6.20 36.72
N LEU A 41 -25.52 -6.82 36.32
CA LEU A 41 -25.73 -7.29 34.95
C LEU A 41 -25.76 -6.09 33.95
N GLU A 42 -26.53 -5.06 34.30
CA GLU A 42 -26.56 -3.81 33.49
C GLU A 42 -25.15 -3.21 33.34
N HIS A 43 -24.42 -3.07 34.44
CA HIS A 43 -23.06 -2.53 34.43
C HIS A 43 -22.12 -3.38 33.55
N THR A 44 -22.17 -4.70 33.67
CA THR A 44 -21.38 -5.61 32.84
C THR A 44 -21.75 -5.50 31.37
N ASN A 45 -23.04 -5.41 31.05
CA ASN A 45 -23.52 -5.21 29.69
C ASN A 45 -23.08 -3.86 29.09
N HIS A 46 -23.09 -2.79 29.89
CA HIS A 46 -22.61 -1.49 29.45
C HIS A 46 -21.11 -1.52 29.14
N ILE A 47 -20.30 -2.15 29.98
CA ILE A 47 -18.86 -2.32 29.75
C ILE A 47 -18.63 -3.14 28.47
N ALA A 48 -19.29 -4.29 28.35
CA ALA A 48 -19.16 -5.13 27.15
C ALA A 48 -19.54 -4.38 25.87
N SER A 49 -20.64 -3.62 25.90
CA SER A 49 -21.08 -2.79 24.77
C SER A 49 -20.08 -1.69 24.44
N ALA A 50 -19.48 -1.04 25.45
CA ALA A 50 -18.48 -0.02 25.25
C ALA A 50 -17.18 -0.60 24.63
N ILE A 51 -16.74 -1.76 25.08
CA ILE A 51 -15.60 -2.48 24.49
C ILE A 51 -15.88 -2.81 23.03
N LEU A 52 -17.03 -3.44 22.74
CA LEU A 52 -17.41 -3.85 21.39
C LEU A 52 -17.50 -2.67 20.41
N LYS A 53 -17.88 -1.49 20.89
CA LYS A 53 -17.93 -0.27 20.06
C LYS A 53 -16.55 0.29 19.68
N ASN A 54 -15.55 0.11 20.54
CA ASN A 54 -14.23 0.69 20.35
C ASN A 54 -13.23 -0.26 19.69
N VAL A 55 -13.60 -1.51 19.46
CA VAL A 55 -12.75 -2.47 18.75
C VAL A 55 -12.92 -2.27 17.25
N HIS A 56 -11.83 -1.93 16.56
CA HIS A 56 -11.77 -1.78 15.10
C HIS A 56 -11.71 -3.14 14.38
N ALA A 57 -12.57 -4.07 14.80
CA ALA A 57 -12.72 -5.39 14.20
C ALA A 57 -14.19 -5.80 14.24
N TYR A 58 -14.63 -6.54 13.26
CA TYR A 58 -15.93 -7.18 13.33
C TYR A 58 -15.85 -8.40 14.25
N ILE A 59 -16.69 -8.42 15.27
CA ILE A 59 -16.83 -9.52 16.20
C ILE A 59 -18.16 -10.19 15.94
N LEU A 60 -18.14 -11.51 15.68
CA LEU A 60 -19.32 -12.31 15.41
C LEU A 60 -19.35 -13.50 16.36
N LEU A 61 -20.46 -13.67 17.04
CA LEU A 61 -20.79 -14.92 17.75
C LEU A 61 -21.59 -15.77 16.78
N ILE A 62 -21.13 -16.99 16.52
CA ILE A 62 -21.77 -17.94 15.59
C ILE A 62 -22.03 -19.26 16.26
N ASP A 63 -23.04 -19.96 15.76
CA ASP A 63 -23.33 -21.35 16.08
C ASP A 63 -22.61 -22.34 15.14
N ASN A 64 -22.82 -23.62 15.35
CA ASN A 64 -22.25 -24.70 14.55
C ASN A 64 -22.79 -24.75 13.11
N ASP A 65 -23.94 -24.12 12.83
CA ASP A 65 -24.53 -23.95 11.49
C ASP A 65 -24.01 -22.68 10.77
N PHE A 66 -23.02 -22.00 11.33
CA PHE A 66 -22.43 -20.74 10.83
C PHE A 66 -23.40 -19.54 10.86
N LYS A 67 -24.52 -19.66 11.59
CA LYS A 67 -25.45 -18.54 11.79
C LYS A 67 -24.87 -17.56 12.80
N VAL A 68 -25.05 -16.28 12.51
CA VAL A 68 -24.59 -15.21 13.39
C VAL A 68 -25.64 -14.94 14.46
N LEU A 69 -25.32 -15.29 15.70
CA LEU A 69 -26.17 -15.08 16.87
C LEU A 69 -26.07 -13.64 17.40
N LYS A 70 -24.86 -13.07 17.37
CA LYS A 70 -24.59 -11.70 17.87
C LYS A 70 -23.37 -11.10 17.15
N THR A 71 -23.38 -9.78 16.97
CA THR A 71 -22.26 -9.07 16.33
C THR A 71 -22.22 -7.60 16.71
N ASN A 72 -21.04 -6.97 16.60
CA ASN A 72 -20.87 -5.52 16.65
C ASN A 72 -20.94 -4.85 15.26
N TYR A 73 -21.12 -5.62 14.17
CA TYR A 73 -21.11 -5.14 12.79
C TYR A 73 -22.01 -3.92 12.57
N TYR A 74 -23.22 -3.91 13.12
CA TYR A 74 -24.16 -2.81 12.94
C TYR A 74 -23.76 -1.54 13.66
N GLN A 75 -23.04 -1.67 14.78
CA GLN A 75 -22.53 -0.52 15.52
C GLN A 75 -21.41 0.17 14.75
N LEU A 76 -20.63 -0.57 13.98
CA LEU A 76 -19.52 -0.06 13.18
C LEU A 76 -19.96 0.44 11.79
N THR A 77 -20.94 -0.22 11.18
CA THR A 77 -21.39 0.12 9.82
C THR A 77 -22.61 1.02 9.76
N GLY A 78 -23.27 1.26 10.90
CA GLY A 78 -24.49 2.08 10.99
C GLY A 78 -25.72 1.47 10.30
N THR A 79 -25.62 0.24 9.80
CA THR A 79 -26.72 -0.45 9.12
C THR A 79 -27.58 -1.18 10.16
N GLN A 80 -28.84 -0.81 10.26
CA GLN A 80 -29.83 -1.56 11.05
C GLN A 80 -30.69 -2.38 10.09
N LYS A 81 -30.66 -3.70 10.19
CA LYS A 81 -31.78 -4.65 10.06
C LYS A 81 -31.37 -6.04 9.59
N GLY A 82 -32.04 -7.07 10.15
CA GLY A 82 -32.14 -8.41 9.59
C GLY A 82 -30.90 -9.30 9.80
N LEU A 83 -30.43 -9.39 11.06
CA LEU A 83 -29.41 -10.41 11.45
C LEU A 83 -29.99 -11.80 11.58
N GLU A 84 -31.28 -11.86 11.89
CA GLU A 84 -31.95 -13.13 12.10
C GLU A 84 -31.71 -14.01 10.88
N GLU A 85 -31.04 -15.16 11.09
CA GLU A 85 -30.72 -16.19 10.11
C GLU A 85 -29.55 -15.90 9.12
N LYS A 86 -28.80 -14.81 9.23
CA LYS A 86 -27.63 -14.58 8.37
C LYS A 86 -26.43 -15.40 8.81
N ARG A 87 -25.76 -16.01 7.83
CA ARG A 87 -24.46 -16.65 8.02
C ARG A 87 -23.33 -15.64 7.87
N VAL A 88 -22.13 -16.02 8.28
CA VAL A 88 -20.93 -15.17 8.29
C VAL A 88 -20.70 -14.45 6.95
N GLY A 89 -20.76 -15.17 5.83
CA GLY A 89 -20.53 -14.57 4.51
C GLY A 89 -21.64 -13.63 4.04
N ASP A 90 -22.88 -13.84 4.47
CA ASP A 90 -24.00 -12.94 4.15
C ASP A 90 -23.84 -11.61 4.88
N LEU A 91 -23.38 -11.66 6.15
CA LEU A 91 -23.10 -10.48 6.94
C LEU A 91 -21.92 -9.68 6.38
N LEU A 92 -20.83 -10.36 6.04
CA LEU A 92 -19.63 -9.75 5.46
C LEU A 92 -19.82 -9.36 3.98
N GLN A 93 -21.03 -9.50 3.43
CA GLN A 93 -21.36 -9.18 2.04
C GLN A 93 -20.46 -9.86 1.00
N CYS A 94 -20.10 -11.12 1.28
CA CYS A 94 -19.32 -11.94 0.36
C CYS A 94 -20.07 -12.07 -0.98
N ARG A 95 -19.41 -11.76 -2.09
CA ARG A 95 -19.98 -11.85 -3.44
C ARG A 95 -20.61 -13.22 -3.72
N ASN A 96 -19.93 -14.30 -3.36
CA ASN A 96 -20.42 -15.66 -3.58
C ASN A 96 -21.65 -15.97 -2.73
N ALA A 97 -21.75 -15.44 -1.51
CA ALA A 97 -22.92 -15.60 -0.67
C ALA A 97 -24.13 -14.84 -1.22
N LEU A 98 -23.92 -13.62 -1.72
CA LEU A 98 -24.99 -12.78 -2.25
C LEU A 98 -25.45 -13.18 -3.65
N SER A 99 -24.63 -13.91 -4.42
CA SER A 99 -25.00 -14.44 -5.75
C SER A 99 -25.74 -15.77 -5.71
N ALA A 100 -25.79 -16.45 -4.55
CA ALA A 100 -26.45 -17.73 -4.39
C ALA A 100 -27.77 -17.56 -3.63
N GLU A 101 -28.86 -18.15 -4.12
CA GLU A 101 -30.22 -18.06 -3.51
C GLU A 101 -30.25 -18.53 -2.05
N GLY A 102 -29.43 -19.52 -1.70
CA GLY A 102 -29.33 -20.07 -0.33
C GLY A 102 -28.33 -19.33 0.58
N GLY A 103 -27.68 -18.26 0.10
CA GLY A 103 -26.73 -17.47 0.88
C GLY A 103 -25.36 -18.15 1.07
N CYS A 104 -24.66 -17.75 2.13
CA CYS A 104 -23.33 -18.28 2.45
C CYS A 104 -23.33 -19.80 2.65
N GLY A 105 -22.48 -20.49 1.90
CA GLY A 105 -22.32 -21.95 1.97
C GLY A 105 -23.02 -22.73 0.85
N THR A 106 -23.82 -22.09 0.01
CA THR A 106 -24.56 -22.74 -1.08
C THR A 106 -23.96 -22.55 -2.46
N HIS A 107 -23.05 -21.60 -2.60
CA HIS A 107 -22.32 -21.37 -3.85
C HIS A 107 -21.24 -22.44 -4.09
N ALA A 108 -20.96 -22.81 -5.34
CA ALA A 108 -19.98 -23.84 -5.73
C ALA A 108 -18.58 -23.62 -5.10
N TYR A 109 -18.12 -22.37 -4.99
CA TYR A 109 -16.83 -22.03 -4.36
C TYR A 109 -16.85 -22.01 -2.83
N CYS A 110 -18.00 -22.15 -2.18
CA CYS A 110 -18.05 -22.18 -0.71
C CYS A 110 -17.43 -23.44 -0.10
N GLY A 111 -17.31 -24.52 -0.88
CA GLY A 111 -16.63 -25.76 -0.44
C GLY A 111 -15.15 -25.58 -0.19
N SER A 112 -14.48 -24.72 -0.95
CA SER A 112 -13.05 -24.38 -0.83
C SER A 112 -12.78 -23.04 -0.13
N CYS A 113 -13.80 -22.41 0.46
CA CYS A 113 -13.63 -21.13 1.17
C CYS A 113 -12.73 -21.31 2.40
N PRO A 114 -11.59 -20.60 2.50
CA PRO A 114 -10.65 -20.76 3.60
C PRO A 114 -11.29 -20.50 4.97
N ILE A 115 -12.14 -19.47 5.05
CA ILE A 115 -12.85 -19.10 6.29
C ILE A 115 -13.78 -20.20 6.71
N ARG A 116 -14.60 -20.73 5.78
CA ARG A 116 -15.54 -21.78 6.07
C ARG A 116 -14.84 -23.09 6.46
N CYS A 117 -13.74 -23.43 5.82
CA CYS A 117 -12.93 -24.60 6.15
C CYS A 117 -12.33 -24.46 7.56
N ALA A 118 -11.76 -23.30 7.90
CA ALA A 118 -11.19 -23.06 9.23
C ALA A 118 -12.25 -23.12 10.33
N ILE A 119 -13.42 -22.52 10.13
CA ILE A 119 -14.53 -22.58 11.10
C ILE A 119 -14.99 -24.02 11.30
N ARG A 120 -15.21 -24.78 10.22
CA ARG A 120 -15.62 -26.20 10.31
C ARG A 120 -14.60 -27.02 11.07
N GLN A 121 -13.33 -26.91 10.70
CA GLN A 121 -12.24 -27.63 11.37
C GLN A 121 -12.16 -27.27 12.87
N ALA A 122 -12.38 -26.00 13.21
CA ALA A 122 -12.36 -25.56 14.59
C ALA A 122 -13.50 -26.14 15.41
N PHE A 123 -14.72 -26.28 14.87
CA PHE A 123 -15.83 -26.97 15.54
C PHE A 123 -15.56 -28.48 15.67
N GLU A 124 -15.07 -29.13 14.60
CA GLU A 124 -14.72 -30.57 14.62
C GLU A 124 -13.64 -30.89 15.66
N GLN A 125 -12.61 -30.04 15.77
CA GLN A 125 -11.50 -30.21 16.70
C GLN A 125 -11.77 -29.61 18.08
N ARG A 126 -12.88 -28.88 18.24
CA ARG A 126 -13.20 -28.12 19.47
C ARG A 126 -12.08 -27.21 19.91
N ARG A 127 -11.43 -26.55 18.91
CA ARG A 127 -10.26 -25.72 19.14
C ARG A 127 -10.36 -24.47 18.26
N GLY A 128 -9.93 -23.32 18.81
CA GLY A 128 -9.84 -22.07 18.04
C GLY A 128 -8.72 -22.06 16.99
N PHE A 129 -8.74 -21.07 16.12
CA PHE A 129 -7.69 -20.75 15.17
C PHE A 129 -7.35 -19.24 15.23
N THR A 130 -6.11 -18.89 14.85
CA THR A 130 -5.63 -17.50 14.89
C THR A 130 -5.01 -17.13 13.55
N ASP A 131 -5.08 -15.84 13.22
CA ASP A 131 -4.34 -15.20 12.13
C ASP A 131 -4.53 -15.84 10.72
N LEU A 132 -5.75 -16.30 10.45
CA LEU A 132 -6.10 -16.77 9.12
C LEU A 132 -6.17 -15.56 8.17
N ASN A 133 -5.22 -15.48 7.26
CA ASN A 133 -5.26 -14.50 6.17
C ASN A 133 -6.23 -14.96 5.08
N ALA A 134 -7.18 -14.13 4.73
CA ALA A 134 -8.15 -14.42 3.68
C ALA A 134 -8.45 -13.16 2.86
N THR A 135 -8.53 -13.32 1.55
CA THR A 135 -9.03 -12.28 0.66
C THR A 135 -10.49 -12.55 0.35
N LEU A 136 -11.35 -11.60 0.67
CA LEU A 136 -12.78 -11.65 0.45
C LEU A 136 -13.16 -10.75 -0.71
N ASN A 137 -13.95 -11.27 -1.66
CA ASN A 137 -14.62 -10.43 -2.63
C ASN A 137 -15.95 -9.97 -2.02
N VAL A 138 -16.01 -8.72 -1.59
CA VAL A 138 -17.20 -8.13 -0.98
C VAL A 138 -17.91 -7.20 -1.96
N LEU A 139 -19.24 -7.14 -1.86
CA LEU A 139 -20.03 -6.20 -2.64
C LEU A 139 -20.28 -4.94 -1.82
N THR A 140 -19.91 -3.79 -2.38
CA THR A 140 -20.24 -2.48 -1.80
C THR A 140 -21.73 -2.16 -1.97
N SER A 141 -22.22 -1.15 -1.26
CA SER A 141 -23.59 -0.62 -1.44
C SER A 141 -23.91 -0.23 -2.90
N GLU A 142 -22.90 0.11 -3.68
CA GLU A 142 -23.01 0.39 -5.13
C GLU A 142 -22.96 -0.88 -6.00
N LYS A 143 -23.03 -2.07 -5.42
CA LYS A 143 -22.90 -3.37 -6.12
C LYS A 143 -21.58 -3.56 -6.88
N LYS A 144 -20.54 -2.82 -6.53
CA LYS A 144 -19.20 -3.05 -7.06
C LYS A 144 -18.50 -4.12 -6.21
N SER A 145 -17.83 -5.07 -6.89
CA SER A 145 -17.00 -6.08 -6.22
C SER A 145 -15.66 -5.45 -5.85
N VAL A 146 -15.31 -5.48 -4.58
CA VAL A 146 -14.04 -5.01 -4.05
C VAL A 146 -13.35 -6.15 -3.31
N GLU A 147 -12.05 -6.29 -3.54
CA GLU A 147 -11.23 -7.21 -2.76
C GLU A 147 -10.92 -6.60 -1.41
N CYS A 148 -11.25 -7.33 -0.35
CA CYS A 148 -10.99 -6.99 1.05
C CYS A 148 -10.04 -8.03 1.62
N ASP A 149 -8.87 -7.61 2.05
CA ASP A 149 -7.93 -8.45 2.78
C ASP A 149 -8.28 -8.43 4.26
N ALA A 150 -8.49 -9.61 4.84
CA ALA A 150 -8.87 -9.75 6.23
C ALA A 150 -7.98 -10.76 6.97
N VAL A 151 -7.74 -10.48 8.25
CA VAL A 151 -7.20 -11.44 9.23
C VAL A 151 -8.34 -11.89 10.11
N ILE A 152 -8.53 -13.20 10.20
CA ILE A 152 -9.65 -13.80 10.90
C ILE A 152 -9.12 -14.74 11.96
N SER A 153 -9.65 -14.62 13.17
CA SER A 153 -9.38 -15.55 14.27
C SER A 153 -10.69 -16.04 14.86
N GLY A 154 -10.71 -17.29 15.31
CA GLY A 154 -11.89 -17.92 15.90
C GLY A 154 -11.58 -18.58 17.25
N SER A 155 -12.39 -18.31 18.25
CA SER A 155 -12.31 -18.92 19.57
C SER A 155 -13.53 -19.78 19.82
N TYR A 156 -13.34 -21.11 19.91
CA TYR A 156 -14.40 -22.06 20.24
C TYR A 156 -14.70 -22.05 21.74
N PHE A 157 -15.97 -22.17 22.12
CA PHE A 157 -16.40 -22.34 23.51
C PHE A 157 -17.80 -22.95 23.60
N LEU A 158 -18.13 -23.50 24.77
CA LEU A 158 -19.46 -24.01 25.07
C LEU A 158 -20.24 -22.96 25.89
N LEU A 159 -21.46 -22.67 25.48
CA LEU A 159 -22.39 -21.84 26.22
C LEU A 159 -23.71 -22.61 26.40
N ASN A 160 -24.11 -22.90 27.64
CA ASN A 160 -25.31 -23.70 27.96
C ASN A 160 -25.37 -25.05 27.20
N GLU A 161 -24.23 -25.74 27.10
CA GLU A 161 -24.06 -27.01 26.37
C GLU A 161 -24.13 -26.88 24.84
N GLU A 162 -24.36 -25.70 24.31
CA GLU A 162 -24.33 -25.43 22.87
C GLU A 162 -22.92 -25.05 22.42
N GLU A 163 -22.51 -25.57 21.26
CA GLU A 163 -21.21 -25.23 20.64
C GLU A 163 -21.27 -23.88 19.95
N ASN A 164 -20.40 -23.00 20.36
CA ASN A 164 -20.33 -21.61 19.83
C ASN A 164 -18.92 -21.22 19.51
N MET A 165 -18.79 -20.21 18.64
CA MET A 165 -17.50 -19.61 18.29
C MET A 165 -17.60 -18.08 18.23
N VAL A 166 -16.62 -17.41 18.80
CA VAL A 166 -16.41 -15.98 18.55
C VAL A 166 -15.40 -15.83 17.43
N LEU A 167 -15.80 -15.19 16.34
CA LEU A 167 -14.93 -14.80 15.25
C LEU A 167 -14.56 -13.31 15.38
N THR A 168 -13.30 -13.00 15.17
CA THR A 168 -12.82 -11.63 14.97
C THR A 168 -12.35 -11.49 13.54
N VAL A 169 -12.82 -10.46 12.85
CA VAL A 169 -12.47 -10.16 11.47
C VAL A 169 -11.87 -8.76 11.40
N HIS A 170 -10.58 -8.68 11.11
CA HIS A 170 -9.86 -7.43 10.92
C HIS A 170 -9.69 -7.16 9.44
N ASP A 171 -10.22 -6.05 8.96
CA ASP A 171 -9.94 -5.56 7.61
C ASP A 171 -8.54 -4.93 7.61
N ILE A 172 -7.62 -5.53 6.86
CA ILE A 172 -6.24 -5.07 6.71
C ILE A 172 -5.96 -4.55 5.29
N THR A 173 -6.99 -4.28 4.51
CA THR A 173 -6.86 -3.86 3.10
C THR A 173 -6.02 -2.59 2.97
N GLN A 174 -6.32 -1.57 3.80
CA GLN A 174 -5.55 -0.32 3.80
C GLN A 174 -4.09 -0.53 4.24
N LEU A 175 -3.87 -1.38 5.24
CA LEU A 175 -2.52 -1.70 5.72
C LEU A 175 -1.69 -2.35 4.60
N LYS A 176 -2.22 -3.39 3.96
CA LYS A 176 -1.55 -4.05 2.83
C LYS A 176 -1.29 -3.12 1.64
N GLN A 177 -2.24 -2.23 1.34
CA GLN A 177 -2.05 -1.22 0.30
C GLN A 177 -0.92 -0.25 0.65
N ALA A 178 -0.88 0.23 1.89
CA ALA A 178 0.19 1.11 2.36
C ALA A 178 1.56 0.41 2.34
N GLU A 179 1.65 -0.84 2.78
CA GLU A 179 2.87 -1.65 2.70
C GLU A 179 3.36 -1.83 1.26
N LYS A 180 2.44 -2.13 0.33
CA LYS A 180 2.77 -2.26 -1.09
C LYS A 180 3.28 -0.95 -1.69
N GLN A 181 2.65 0.18 -1.35
CA GLN A 181 3.10 1.50 -1.80
C GLN A 181 4.48 1.85 -1.23
N LEU A 182 4.71 1.55 0.04
CA LEU A 182 6.00 1.76 0.68
C LEU A 182 7.10 0.91 0.04
N ALA A 183 6.83 -0.36 -0.25
CA ALA A 183 7.78 -1.24 -0.93
C ALA A 183 8.14 -0.72 -2.33
N LEU A 184 7.15 -0.26 -3.11
CA LEU A 184 7.39 0.33 -4.43
C LEU A 184 8.17 1.65 -4.35
N ALA A 185 7.88 2.48 -3.36
CA ALA A 185 8.61 3.74 -3.16
C ALA A 185 10.07 3.47 -2.76
N LYS A 186 10.29 2.48 -1.89
CA LYS A 186 11.63 2.04 -1.48
C LYS A 186 12.43 1.52 -2.68
N GLU A 187 11.85 0.63 -3.48
CA GLU A 187 12.50 0.09 -4.68
C GLU A 187 12.90 1.20 -5.68
N LYS A 188 12.00 2.18 -5.89
CA LYS A 188 12.31 3.34 -6.75
C LYS A 188 13.46 4.18 -6.19
N ALA A 189 13.49 4.41 -4.88
CA ALA A 189 14.57 5.16 -4.23
C ALA A 189 15.91 4.41 -4.34
N GLU A 190 15.94 3.11 -4.08
CA GLU A 190 17.15 2.28 -4.18
C GLU A 190 17.69 2.25 -5.62
N ASN A 191 16.80 2.12 -6.63
CA ASN A 191 17.19 2.17 -8.04
C ASN A 191 17.73 3.55 -8.45
N ALA A 192 17.17 4.64 -7.94
CA ALA A 192 17.67 5.99 -8.18
C ALA A 192 19.07 6.18 -7.58
N ASP A 193 19.28 5.72 -6.35
CA ASP A 193 20.59 5.79 -5.67
C ASP A 193 21.66 4.95 -6.40
N LEU A 194 21.30 3.75 -6.83
CA LEU A 194 22.20 2.90 -7.62
C LEU A 194 22.56 3.54 -8.95
N SER A 195 21.58 4.11 -9.66
CA SER A 195 21.81 4.83 -10.92
C SER A 195 22.74 6.02 -10.72
N LYS A 196 22.54 6.81 -9.66
CA LYS A 196 23.38 7.94 -9.29
C LYS A 196 24.82 7.52 -8.98
N SER A 197 24.98 6.45 -8.21
CA SER A 197 26.30 5.91 -7.86
C SER A 197 27.05 5.40 -9.09
N THR A 198 26.36 4.67 -9.97
CA THR A 198 26.92 4.18 -11.24
C THR A 198 27.30 5.33 -12.16
N PHE A 199 26.45 6.37 -12.24
CA PHE A 199 26.76 7.57 -13.01
C PHE A 199 28.03 8.25 -12.51
N LEU A 200 28.18 8.49 -11.20
CA LEU A 200 29.36 9.10 -10.61
C LEU A 200 30.63 8.30 -10.84
N ALA A 201 30.55 6.96 -10.73
CA ALA A 201 31.67 6.09 -11.00
C ALA A 201 32.12 6.16 -12.47
N ASN A 202 31.17 6.12 -13.40
CA ASN A 202 31.47 6.23 -14.82
C ASN A 202 32.06 7.60 -15.17
N MET A 203 31.49 8.69 -14.64
CA MET A 203 31.99 10.05 -14.86
C MET A 203 33.41 10.22 -14.33
N SER A 204 33.71 9.66 -13.14
CA SER A 204 35.06 9.67 -12.60
C SER A 204 36.08 8.98 -13.53
N HIS A 205 35.66 7.91 -14.16
CA HIS A 205 36.52 7.18 -15.11
C HIS A 205 36.68 7.94 -16.43
N GLU A 206 35.60 8.53 -16.95
CA GLU A 206 35.64 9.33 -18.19
C GLU A 206 36.39 10.62 -18.04
N ILE A 207 36.42 11.24 -16.86
CA ILE A 207 37.25 12.45 -16.57
C ILE A 207 38.72 12.04 -16.40
N ARG A 208 39.04 10.91 -15.77
CA ARG A 208 40.43 10.50 -15.50
C ARG A 208 41.20 10.23 -16.78
N THR A 209 40.58 9.62 -17.79
CA THR A 209 41.24 9.24 -19.05
C THR A 209 41.81 10.46 -19.81
N PRO A 210 41.06 11.51 -20.18
CA PRO A 210 41.60 12.67 -20.82
C PRO A 210 42.55 13.46 -19.93
N LEU A 211 42.29 13.51 -18.59
CA LEU A 211 43.18 14.19 -17.65
C LEU A 211 44.58 13.55 -17.63
N ASN A 212 44.65 12.21 -17.58
CA ASN A 212 45.92 11.48 -17.64
C ASN A 212 46.64 11.68 -18.97
N ALA A 213 45.89 11.77 -20.08
CA ALA A 213 46.49 12.10 -21.38
C ALA A 213 47.07 13.52 -21.40
N ILE A 214 46.34 14.53 -20.91
CA ILE A 214 46.82 15.90 -20.79
C ILE A 214 48.10 15.96 -19.95
N THR A 215 48.11 15.37 -18.78
CA THR A 215 49.25 15.40 -17.86
C THR A 215 50.47 14.68 -18.46
N GLY A 216 50.26 13.46 -19.01
CA GLY A 216 51.35 12.70 -19.62
C GLY A 216 51.95 13.37 -20.83
N PHE A 217 51.15 13.89 -21.74
CA PHE A 217 51.68 14.64 -22.92
C PHE A 217 52.27 15.99 -22.55
N ALA A 218 51.80 16.65 -21.52
CA ALA A 218 52.41 17.88 -21.02
C ALA A 218 53.83 17.63 -20.45
N GLU A 219 54.04 16.50 -19.74
CA GLU A 219 55.36 16.13 -19.21
C GLU A 219 56.39 15.87 -20.37
N ILE A 220 55.97 15.11 -21.39
CA ILE A 220 56.88 14.79 -22.52
C ILE A 220 57.03 15.97 -23.49
N LEU A 221 56.11 16.89 -23.55
CA LEU A 221 56.20 18.10 -24.36
C LEU A 221 57.45 18.92 -24.00
N ALA A 222 57.83 18.95 -22.71
CA ALA A 222 59.02 19.64 -22.24
C ALA A 222 60.32 19.02 -22.76
N SER A 223 60.32 17.76 -23.14
CA SER A 223 61.47 16.97 -23.65
C SER A 223 61.45 16.72 -25.15
N ALA A 224 60.47 17.28 -25.87
CA ALA A 224 60.37 17.12 -27.33
C ALA A 224 61.52 17.85 -28.06
N ASN A 225 62.14 17.12 -28.98
CA ASN A 225 63.34 17.61 -29.68
C ASN A 225 63.03 18.25 -31.03
N THR A 226 61.84 18.00 -31.61
CA THR A 226 61.47 18.54 -32.91
C THR A 226 60.19 19.39 -32.81
N GLU A 227 60.03 20.36 -33.70
CA GLU A 227 58.81 21.19 -33.72
C GLU A 227 57.58 20.37 -34.13
N GLU A 228 57.78 19.32 -34.95
CA GLU A 228 56.70 18.38 -35.34
C GLU A 228 56.20 17.59 -34.14
N GLU A 229 57.08 17.09 -33.28
CA GLU A 229 56.68 16.41 -32.06
C GLU A 229 55.95 17.33 -31.09
N LYS A 230 56.39 18.57 -30.94
CA LYS A 230 55.71 19.57 -30.10
C LYS A 230 54.32 19.86 -30.61
N ALA A 231 54.16 20.05 -31.93
CA ALA A 231 52.88 20.31 -32.55
C ALA A 231 51.90 19.14 -32.33
N GLN A 232 52.35 17.88 -32.46
CA GLN A 232 51.56 16.69 -32.21
C GLN A 232 51.13 16.60 -30.75
N TYR A 233 52.05 16.81 -29.80
CA TYR A 233 51.69 16.72 -28.38
C TYR A 233 50.73 17.86 -27.97
N GLN A 234 50.89 19.06 -28.50
CA GLN A 234 49.97 20.16 -28.27
C GLN A 234 48.57 19.87 -28.81
N GLU A 235 48.45 19.23 -29.97
CA GLU A 235 47.17 18.86 -30.56
C GLU A 235 46.47 17.78 -29.69
N ILE A 236 47.21 16.79 -29.22
CA ILE A 236 46.66 15.77 -28.32
C ILE A 236 46.18 16.38 -27.00
N ILE A 237 46.94 17.27 -26.39
CA ILE A 237 46.58 17.99 -25.18
C ILE A 237 45.28 18.78 -25.42
N LYS A 238 45.23 19.56 -26.50
CA LYS A 238 44.07 20.38 -26.87
C LYS A 238 42.82 19.53 -27.07
N MET A 239 42.91 18.45 -27.83
CA MET A 239 41.81 17.54 -28.10
C MET A 239 41.26 16.92 -26.79
N ASN A 240 42.12 16.52 -25.86
CA ASN A 240 41.70 15.99 -24.58
C ASN A 240 41.12 17.04 -23.63
N ALA A 241 41.62 18.26 -23.68
CA ALA A 241 41.05 19.39 -22.94
C ALA A 241 39.66 19.77 -23.46
N ASP A 242 39.44 19.81 -24.76
CA ASP A 242 38.14 20.05 -25.37
C ASP A 242 37.14 18.94 -24.99
N LEU A 243 37.60 17.67 -24.99
CA LEU A 243 36.78 16.54 -24.53
C LEU A 243 36.38 16.66 -23.04
N LEU A 244 37.34 17.09 -22.20
CA LEU A 244 37.06 17.28 -20.76
C LEU A 244 36.05 18.39 -20.51
N LEU A 245 36.17 19.51 -21.25
CA LEU A 245 35.20 20.62 -21.19
C LEU A 245 33.81 20.18 -21.63
N GLN A 246 33.72 19.36 -22.66
CA GLN A 246 32.45 18.79 -23.09
C GLN A 246 31.82 17.92 -22.01
N LEU A 247 32.59 16.99 -21.38
CA LEU A 247 32.12 16.14 -20.30
C LEU A 247 31.62 16.96 -19.10
N VAL A 248 32.31 18.03 -18.74
CA VAL A 248 31.88 18.92 -17.64
C VAL A 248 30.55 19.59 -17.99
N ASN A 249 30.38 20.07 -19.21
CA ASN A 249 29.14 20.68 -19.67
C ASN A 249 27.99 19.68 -19.68
N ASP A 250 28.23 18.41 -20.11
CA ASP A 250 27.22 17.34 -20.09
C ASP A 250 26.76 17.04 -18.67
N ILE A 251 27.70 17.01 -17.69
CA ILE A 251 27.38 16.83 -16.26
C ILE A 251 26.55 18.00 -15.73
N LEU A 252 26.90 19.22 -16.06
CA LEU A 252 26.16 20.43 -15.64
C LEU A 252 24.75 20.45 -16.23
N ASP A 253 24.60 20.09 -17.49
CA ASP A 253 23.29 20.02 -18.14
C ASP A 253 22.42 18.91 -17.53
N MET A 254 23.00 17.74 -17.24
CA MET A 254 22.30 16.67 -16.52
C MET A 254 21.83 17.12 -15.13
N SER A 255 22.71 17.86 -14.42
CA SER A 255 22.37 18.41 -13.10
C SER A 255 21.21 19.43 -13.17
N LYS A 256 21.15 20.26 -14.22
CA LYS A 256 20.06 21.21 -14.46
C LYS A 256 18.75 20.48 -14.79
N ILE A 257 18.83 19.39 -15.56
CA ILE A 257 17.67 18.55 -15.90
C ILE A 257 17.11 17.91 -14.62
N GLU A 258 17.96 17.30 -13.77
CA GLU A 258 17.55 16.71 -12.51
C GLU A 258 16.93 17.72 -11.53
N ALA A 259 17.49 18.94 -11.49
CA ALA A 259 16.97 20.04 -10.67
C ALA A 259 15.71 20.69 -11.25
N GLY A 260 15.31 20.36 -12.48
CA GLY A 260 14.19 21.00 -13.17
C GLY A 260 14.44 22.47 -13.53
N THR A 261 15.71 22.89 -13.56
CA THR A 261 16.13 24.28 -13.80
C THR A 261 16.63 24.51 -15.23
N LEU A 262 16.45 23.54 -16.12
CA LEU A 262 16.83 23.69 -17.50
C LEU A 262 15.92 24.71 -18.20
N GLU A 263 16.51 25.83 -18.63
CA GLU A 263 15.82 26.85 -19.41
C GLU A 263 15.93 26.55 -20.90
N PHE A 264 14.81 26.49 -21.60
CA PHE A 264 14.75 26.32 -23.04
C PHE A 264 14.70 27.68 -23.71
N VAL A 265 15.75 28.02 -24.43
CA VAL A 265 15.81 29.27 -25.21
C VAL A 265 15.40 28.99 -26.68
N TYR A 266 14.26 29.52 -27.08
CA TYR A 266 13.77 29.40 -28.45
C TYR A 266 14.27 30.54 -29.29
N THR A 267 15.04 30.22 -30.35
CA THR A 267 15.54 31.20 -31.32
C THR A 267 14.98 30.88 -32.69
N LYS A 268 14.87 31.92 -33.52
CA LYS A 268 14.54 31.73 -34.94
C LYS A 268 15.76 31.17 -35.66
N VAL A 269 15.64 29.99 -36.21
CA VAL A 269 16.69 29.33 -36.99
C VAL A 269 16.18 29.12 -38.40
N ASP A 270 16.97 29.50 -39.37
CA ASP A 270 16.73 29.16 -40.78
C ASP A 270 17.26 27.73 -41.01
N ILE A 271 16.34 26.76 -41.04
CA ILE A 271 16.68 25.36 -41.25
C ILE A 271 17.32 25.13 -42.61
N ASN A 272 16.95 25.89 -43.65
CA ASN A 272 17.51 25.73 -44.95
C ASN A 272 19.00 26.17 -45.00
N LEU A 273 19.32 27.23 -44.25
CA LEU A 273 20.70 27.65 -44.06
C LEU A 273 21.50 26.60 -43.31
N LEU A 274 20.97 26.11 -42.20
CA LEU A 274 21.59 25.06 -41.39
C LEU A 274 21.86 23.79 -42.21
N LEU A 275 20.89 23.34 -43.00
CA LEU A 275 21.06 22.16 -43.89
C LEU A 275 22.10 22.40 -44.97
N SER A 276 22.18 23.63 -45.51
CA SER A 276 23.20 24.02 -46.49
C SER A 276 24.61 23.96 -45.86
N ASP A 277 24.77 24.52 -44.68
CA ASP A 277 26.04 24.52 -43.96
C ASP A 277 26.50 23.10 -43.61
N LEU A 278 25.60 22.26 -43.13
CA LEU A 278 25.85 20.84 -42.87
C LEU A 278 26.24 20.09 -44.13
N ARG A 279 25.53 20.31 -45.24
CA ARG A 279 25.87 19.71 -46.53
C ARG A 279 27.29 20.07 -46.94
N GLN A 280 27.67 21.35 -46.85
CA GLN A 280 28.99 21.83 -47.23
C GLN A 280 30.08 21.19 -46.34
N LEU A 281 29.87 21.14 -45.04
CA LEU A 281 30.81 20.54 -44.07
C LEU A 281 31.01 19.06 -44.32
N PHE A 282 29.94 18.29 -44.52
CA PHE A 282 30.04 16.87 -44.80
C PHE A 282 30.63 16.58 -46.20
N GLN A 283 30.34 17.41 -47.22
CA GLN A 283 30.92 17.27 -48.54
C GLN A 283 32.44 17.50 -48.49
N MET A 284 32.90 18.49 -47.71
CA MET A 284 34.35 18.67 -47.49
C MET A 284 34.98 17.42 -46.86
N LYS A 285 34.40 16.89 -45.81
CA LYS A 285 34.90 15.65 -45.14
C LYS A 285 34.96 14.46 -46.09
N VAL A 286 33.97 14.29 -46.95
CA VAL A 286 33.95 13.23 -47.96
C VAL A 286 35.07 13.40 -48.98
N ASN A 287 35.29 14.62 -49.45
CA ASN A 287 36.36 14.92 -50.39
C ASN A 287 37.75 14.71 -49.78
N ASP A 288 37.97 15.13 -48.53
CA ASP A 288 39.23 14.94 -47.78
C ASP A 288 39.53 13.45 -47.56
N ALA A 289 38.47 12.63 -47.36
CA ALA A 289 38.60 11.20 -47.23
C ALA A 289 38.79 10.44 -48.58
N GLY A 290 38.86 11.16 -49.71
CA GLY A 290 38.99 10.58 -51.06
C GLY A 290 37.72 9.85 -51.52
N GLY A 291 36.56 10.12 -50.88
CA GLY A 291 35.28 9.52 -51.23
C GLY A 291 34.62 10.20 -52.44
N ASN A 292 33.94 9.41 -53.26
CA ASN A 292 33.16 9.92 -54.40
C ASN A 292 31.64 9.86 -54.09
N ILE A 293 31.23 10.48 -52.98
CA ILE A 293 29.83 10.54 -52.53
C ILE A 293 29.35 11.97 -52.61
N GLN A 294 28.22 12.21 -53.28
CA GLN A 294 27.59 13.51 -53.35
C GLN A 294 26.50 13.61 -52.27
N ILE A 295 26.61 14.60 -51.38
CA ILE A 295 25.61 14.86 -50.35
C ILE A 295 24.59 15.84 -50.89
N ILE A 296 23.31 15.39 -50.99
CA ILE A 296 22.20 16.20 -51.46
C ILE A 296 21.32 16.54 -50.26
N ALA A 297 21.07 17.82 -50.03
CA ALA A 297 20.09 18.31 -49.10
C ALA A 297 19.08 19.14 -49.88
N GLU A 298 17.81 18.76 -49.84
CA GLU A 298 16.71 19.49 -50.50
C GLU A 298 16.07 20.46 -49.48
N PRO A 299 16.37 21.75 -49.51
CA PRO A 299 15.79 22.71 -48.61
C PRO A 299 14.37 23.08 -49.05
N SER A 300 13.35 22.59 -48.39
CA SER A 300 11.96 22.93 -48.68
C SER A 300 11.14 23.29 -47.44
N LEU A 301 11.79 23.53 -46.32
CA LEU A 301 11.11 23.77 -45.04
C LEU A 301 10.91 25.26 -44.78
N PRO A 302 9.74 25.70 -44.27
CA PRO A 302 9.56 27.08 -43.84
C PRO A 302 10.43 27.38 -42.62
N SER A 303 10.82 28.66 -42.46
CA SER A 303 11.52 29.09 -41.24
C SER A 303 10.67 28.83 -40.01
N CYS A 304 11.21 28.16 -39.01
CA CYS A 304 10.52 27.89 -37.75
C CYS A 304 11.42 28.28 -36.57
N SER A 305 10.79 28.49 -35.43
CA SER A 305 11.50 28.65 -34.16
C SER A 305 11.66 27.29 -33.52
N ILE A 306 12.90 26.88 -33.30
CA ILE A 306 13.25 25.63 -32.62
C ILE A 306 14.12 25.92 -31.42
N CYS A 307 13.97 25.11 -30.40
CA CYS A 307 14.91 25.03 -29.30
C CYS A 307 16.04 24.10 -29.73
N LEU A 308 17.21 24.63 -29.90
CA LEU A 308 18.43 23.83 -30.03
C LEU A 308 18.91 23.52 -28.61
N LEU A 309 18.47 22.37 -28.04
CA LEU A 309 19.24 21.78 -26.99
C LEU A 309 20.60 21.40 -27.56
N TYR A 310 21.65 21.82 -26.86
CA TYR A 310 23.03 21.46 -27.20
C TYR A 310 23.27 19.96 -27.04
N THR A 311 22.63 19.19 -27.85
CA THR A 311 22.96 17.79 -28.06
C THR A 311 23.66 17.72 -29.40
N SER A 312 24.93 18.14 -29.38
CA SER A 312 25.82 17.58 -30.39
C SER A 312 25.77 16.07 -30.20
N PRO A 313 25.32 15.27 -31.19
CA PRO A 313 25.31 13.84 -31.04
C PRO A 313 26.72 13.40 -30.69
N SER A 314 26.86 12.78 -29.52
CA SER A 314 28.14 12.19 -29.11
C SER A 314 28.61 11.26 -30.24
N PRO A 315 29.90 11.23 -30.57
CA PRO A 315 30.44 10.27 -31.54
C PRO A 315 30.07 8.80 -31.25
N ARG A 316 29.61 8.50 -30.03
CA ARG A 316 29.06 7.18 -29.62
C ARG A 316 27.68 6.93 -30.19
N ASP A 317 26.84 7.95 -30.35
CA ASP A 317 25.46 7.75 -30.84
C ASP A 317 25.45 7.50 -32.34
N MET A 318 26.45 8.05 -33.06
CA MET A 318 26.65 7.79 -34.50
C MET A 318 27.18 6.38 -34.82
N ARG A 319 27.66 5.61 -33.84
CA ARG A 319 28.13 4.23 -34.05
C ARG A 319 27.05 3.16 -33.82
N ARG A 320 25.83 3.55 -33.46
CA ARG A 320 24.71 2.64 -33.18
C ARG A 320 23.54 2.76 -34.16
N SER A 321 23.63 3.56 -35.17
CA SER A 321 22.69 3.61 -36.29
C SER A 321 23.22 2.86 -37.54
#